data_f4739910721b52a154903fc8ddb2f72c
#
_entry.id   f4739910721b52a154903fc8ddb2f72c
#
_cell.length_a   1.000
_cell.length_b   1.000
_cell.length_c   1.000
_cell.angle_alpha   90.00
_cell.angle_beta   90.00
_cell.angle_gamma   90.00
#
_symmetry.space_group_name_H-M   'P 1'
#
loop_
_entity.id
_entity.type
_entity.pdbx_description
1 polymer ?
#
loop_
_entity_poly.entity_id
_entity_poly.type
_entity_poly.pdbx_seq_one_letter_code
_entity_poly.pdbx_strand_id
1 'polypeptide(L)'
;MFVISVANKVATDITMKNINKLRELGFSKYEISCYLSLVSSHPINGSRLSRLSGISRSRIYDVLRNMTKKGLALEVENGLYAPLPPDELMKRLRTQFDFNLSIFKKEIKAVSQEASYEYIWFIRGYLEVMKKAGEMIRSAHEELYVRLFPKAGEILEKDLKDAEARGVGIRYIAMGDMPLTFDIQVVHPEPESLTDTIGGRSFDIISDKAEALVGIFEPENEDISPINWTRNKLFITSARDSLRHDFYHYFLQKVYDLKQQLTENDKRIYEFIKSDD
;
A
#
# COMPACT_ATOMS: atom_id res chain seq x y z
N MET A 1 2.44 39.04 24.54
CA MET A 1 2.88 37.92 25.39
C MET A 1 2.28 36.57 24.97
N PHE A 2 1.19 36.51 24.24
CA PHE A 2 0.54 35.25 23.78
C PHE A 2 1.19 34.61 22.54
N VAL A 3 1.81 35.38 21.66
CA VAL A 3 2.38 34.86 20.39
C VAL A 3 3.67 34.06 20.59
N ILE A 4 4.44 34.33 21.66
CA ILE A 4 5.71 33.64 21.97
C ILE A 4 5.46 32.22 22.52
N SER A 5 4.30 31.99 23.16
CA SER A 5 3.91 30.69 23.74
C SER A 5 3.53 29.66 22.67
N VAL A 6 2.92 30.09 21.55
CA VAL A 6 2.49 29.20 20.47
C VAL A 6 3.68 28.74 19.62
N ALA A 7 4.64 29.64 19.33
CA ALA A 7 5.81 29.30 18.53
C ALA A 7 6.76 28.30 19.23
N ASN A 8 6.90 28.41 20.57
CA ASN A 8 7.66 27.42 21.35
C ASN A 8 6.98 26.05 21.45
N LYS A 9 5.67 25.99 21.34
CA LYS A 9 4.91 24.74 21.44
C LYS A 9 4.97 23.92 20.12
N VAL A 10 4.98 24.59 18.98
CA VAL A 10 5.04 23.94 17.65
C VAL A 10 6.41 23.31 17.40
N ALA A 11 7.51 23.90 17.88
CA ALA A 11 8.85 23.33 17.74
C ALA A 11 9.11 22.13 18.67
N THR A 12 8.34 22.00 19.76
CA THR A 12 8.52 20.92 20.76
C THR A 12 7.65 19.70 20.48
N ASP A 13 6.59 19.84 19.68
CA ASP A 13 5.65 18.75 19.40
C ASP A 13 5.99 17.91 18.17
N ILE A 14 7.08 18.22 17.45
CA ILE A 14 7.57 17.31 16.41
C ILE A 14 8.24 16.13 17.09
N THR A 15 7.52 15.02 17.22
CA THR A 15 8.06 13.80 17.82
C THR A 15 9.34 13.37 17.08
N MET A 16 10.28 12.78 17.80
CA MET A 16 11.54 12.26 17.23
C MET A 16 11.30 11.35 16.02
N LYS A 17 10.16 10.64 16.00
CA LYS A 17 9.71 9.80 14.89
C LYS A 17 9.47 10.63 13.61
N ASN A 18 8.87 11.82 13.70
CA ASN A 18 8.60 12.67 12.54
C ASN A 18 9.87 13.34 12.02
N ILE A 19 10.80 13.73 12.90
CA ILE A 19 12.10 14.27 12.50
C ILE A 19 12.89 13.23 11.69
N ASN A 20 12.87 11.96 12.07
CA ASN A 20 13.56 10.91 11.33
C ASN A 20 12.98 10.74 9.91
N LYS A 21 11.65 10.76 9.76
CA LYS A 21 11.00 10.72 8.44
C LYS A 21 11.37 11.91 7.55
N LEU A 22 11.46 13.12 8.14
CA LEU A 22 11.88 14.31 7.39
C LEU A 22 13.36 14.24 6.97
N ARG A 23 14.21 13.54 7.74
CA ARG A 23 15.62 13.30 7.36
C ARG A 23 15.74 12.40 6.13
N GLU A 24 14.81 11.45 5.94
CA GLU A 24 14.75 10.61 4.73
C GLU A 24 14.52 11.43 3.45
N LEU A 25 13.93 12.64 3.59
CA LEU A 25 13.79 13.60 2.49
C LEU A 25 15.07 14.42 2.20
N GLY A 26 16.21 14.11 2.87
CA GLY A 26 17.48 14.77 2.63
C GLY A 26 17.75 16.01 3.51
N PHE A 27 16.92 16.26 4.53
CA PHE A 27 17.15 17.36 5.48
C PHE A 27 17.98 16.93 6.68
N SER A 28 18.91 17.77 7.10
CA SER A 28 19.53 17.62 8.41
C SER A 28 18.56 18.05 9.53
N LYS A 29 18.77 17.55 10.75
CA LYS A 29 17.98 17.95 11.93
C LYS A 29 17.96 19.48 12.12
N TYR A 30 19.08 20.13 11.87
CA TYR A 30 19.19 21.59 12.02
C TYR A 30 18.45 22.36 10.92
N GLU A 31 18.49 21.87 9.67
CA GLU A 31 17.72 22.46 8.57
C GLU A 31 16.22 22.35 8.82
N ILE A 32 15.73 21.22 9.34
CA ILE A 32 14.33 21.03 9.71
C ILE A 32 13.92 22.05 10.78
N SER A 33 14.66 22.11 11.90
CA SER A 33 14.34 23.06 12.99
C SER A 33 14.38 24.51 12.53
N CYS A 34 15.36 24.85 11.71
CA CYS A 34 15.55 26.18 11.16
C CYS A 34 14.41 26.55 10.20
N TYR A 35 14.06 25.68 9.27
CA TYR A 35 12.98 25.90 8.30
C TYR A 35 11.62 26.09 8.99
N LEU A 36 11.28 25.23 9.94
CA LEU A 36 10.02 25.33 10.68
C LEU A 36 9.93 26.63 11.52
N SER A 37 11.07 27.05 12.10
CA SER A 37 11.15 28.33 12.81
C SER A 37 11.00 29.54 11.89
N LEU A 38 11.54 29.45 10.66
CA LEU A 38 11.33 30.48 9.63
C LEU A 38 9.89 30.52 9.16
N VAL A 39 9.26 29.37 8.89
CA VAL A 39 7.85 29.31 8.48
C VAL A 39 6.93 29.95 9.52
N SER A 40 7.19 29.72 10.81
CA SER A 40 6.39 30.28 11.89
C SER A 40 6.59 31.77 12.15
N SER A 41 7.75 32.35 11.75
CA SER A 41 8.14 33.71 12.13
C SER A 41 9.16 34.28 11.14
N HIS A 42 8.70 34.75 9.99
CA HIS A 42 9.55 35.35 8.97
C HIS A 42 9.02 36.73 8.54
N PRO A 43 9.88 37.65 8.04
CA PRO A 43 11.33 37.53 7.99
C PRO A 43 11.99 37.80 9.36
N ILE A 44 13.07 37.07 9.68
CA ILE A 44 13.80 37.21 10.94
C ILE A 44 15.32 37.09 10.73
N ASN A 45 16.10 37.73 11.63
CA ASN A 45 17.54 37.61 11.59
C ASN A 45 18.07 36.32 12.25
N GLY A 46 19.32 35.99 11.98
CA GLY A 46 19.96 34.78 12.49
C GLY A 46 19.98 34.71 14.03
N SER A 47 20.07 35.83 14.74
CA SER A 47 20.06 35.86 16.21
C SER A 47 18.70 35.46 16.79
N ARG A 48 17.61 35.92 16.18
CA ARG A 48 16.25 35.54 16.58
C ARG A 48 15.95 34.11 16.19
N LEU A 49 16.40 33.70 14.98
CA LEU A 49 16.26 32.33 14.50
C LEU A 49 17.01 31.33 15.40
N SER A 50 18.24 31.66 15.85
CA SER A 50 18.98 30.84 16.82
C SER A 50 18.19 30.55 18.09
N ARG A 51 17.50 31.58 18.64
CA ARG A 51 16.66 31.41 19.84
C ARG A 51 15.40 30.55 19.58
N LEU A 52 14.76 30.72 18.43
CA LEU A 52 13.53 29.99 18.08
C LEU A 52 13.81 28.52 17.74
N SER A 53 14.89 28.27 17.00
CA SER A 53 15.24 26.90 16.54
C SER A 53 16.03 26.09 17.57
N GLY A 54 16.51 26.69 18.65
CA GLY A 54 17.37 26.06 19.63
C GLY A 54 18.80 25.76 19.11
N ILE A 55 19.17 26.33 17.96
CA ILE A 55 20.51 26.16 17.35
C ILE A 55 21.42 27.27 17.86
N SER A 56 22.67 26.90 18.26
CA SER A 56 23.64 27.88 18.76
C SER A 56 23.95 28.97 17.73
N ARG A 57 24.29 30.19 18.22
CA ARG A 57 24.63 31.34 17.36
C ARG A 57 25.81 31.05 16.44
N SER A 58 26.80 30.29 16.90
CA SER A 58 27.95 29.91 16.08
C SER A 58 27.58 29.01 14.89
N ARG A 59 26.52 28.22 15.03
CA ARG A 59 26.09 27.23 14.01
C ARG A 59 24.97 27.73 13.11
N ILE A 60 24.15 28.67 13.58
CA ILE A 60 22.97 29.10 12.83
C ILE A 60 23.28 29.69 11.45
N TYR A 61 24.38 30.42 11.32
CA TYR A 61 24.79 31.02 10.06
C TYR A 61 25.31 30.01 9.05
N ASP A 62 25.93 28.92 9.51
CA ASP A 62 26.33 27.80 8.65
C ASP A 62 25.10 27.05 8.13
N VAL A 63 24.11 26.84 9.02
CA VAL A 63 22.83 26.23 8.62
C VAL A 63 22.10 27.11 7.59
N LEU A 64 21.99 28.42 7.86
CA LEU A 64 21.37 29.38 6.93
C LEU A 64 22.09 29.39 5.58
N ARG A 65 23.42 29.43 5.57
CA ARG A 65 24.22 29.38 4.32
C ARG A 65 23.90 28.10 3.52
N ASN A 66 23.84 26.96 4.19
CA ASN A 66 23.49 25.69 3.54
C ASN A 66 22.04 25.70 3.03
N MET A 67 21.09 26.21 3.80
CA MET A 67 19.69 26.34 3.40
C MET A 67 19.54 27.29 2.21
N THR A 68 20.27 28.40 2.17
CA THR A 68 20.26 29.33 1.02
C THR A 68 20.85 28.67 -0.22
N LYS A 69 21.97 27.93 -0.09
CA LYS A 69 22.53 27.14 -1.21
C LYS A 69 21.56 26.10 -1.74
N LYS A 70 20.78 25.47 -0.88
CA LYS A 70 19.73 24.51 -1.26
C LYS A 70 18.43 25.19 -1.74
N GLY A 71 18.34 26.53 -1.67
CA GLY A 71 17.14 27.29 -2.02
C GLY A 71 15.95 27.02 -1.07
N LEU A 72 16.22 26.66 0.18
CA LEU A 72 15.21 26.44 1.24
C LEU A 72 14.87 27.70 2.02
N ALA A 73 15.76 28.69 1.96
CA ALA A 73 15.60 30.01 2.52
C ALA A 73 16.32 31.05 1.65
N LEU A 74 15.94 32.30 1.76
CA LEU A 74 16.62 33.44 1.11
C LEU A 74 16.82 34.57 2.11
N GLU A 75 17.85 35.34 1.93
CA GLU A 75 18.05 36.62 2.60
C GLU A 75 17.28 37.69 1.83
N VAL A 76 16.33 38.33 2.49
CA VAL A 76 15.43 39.32 1.84
C VAL A 76 15.99 40.74 1.96
N GLU A 77 16.41 41.18 3.16
CA GLU A 77 17.02 42.48 3.43
C GLU A 77 17.86 42.41 4.70
N ASN A 78 19.02 43.12 4.72
CA ASN A 78 19.80 43.44 5.94
C ASN A 78 19.95 42.29 6.95
N GLY A 79 20.29 41.09 6.51
CA GLY A 79 20.45 39.93 7.38
C GLY A 79 19.14 39.31 7.88
N LEU A 80 18.01 39.62 7.24
CA LEU A 80 16.71 38.99 7.48
C LEU A 80 16.52 37.83 6.49
N TYR A 81 16.02 36.72 6.99
CA TYR A 81 15.80 35.49 6.23
C TYR A 81 14.32 35.14 6.17
N ALA A 82 13.88 34.65 5.01
CA ALA A 82 12.57 34.09 4.78
C ALA A 82 12.69 32.65 4.24
N PRO A 83 11.75 31.76 4.55
CA PRO A 83 11.75 30.40 4.03
C PRO A 83 11.25 30.37 2.58
N LEU A 84 11.64 29.36 1.81
CA LEU A 84 10.87 28.95 0.63
C LEU A 84 9.43 28.67 1.08
N PRO A 85 8.39 29.15 0.38
CA PRO A 85 7.00 28.85 0.74
C PRO A 85 6.76 27.32 0.85
N PRO A 86 6.02 26.85 1.87
CA PRO A 86 5.81 25.43 2.11
C PRO A 86 5.24 24.67 0.90
N ASP A 87 4.30 25.25 0.17
CA ASP A 87 3.71 24.63 -1.00
C ASP A 87 4.72 24.45 -2.14
N GLU A 88 5.59 25.45 -2.32
CA GLU A 88 6.66 25.37 -3.33
C GLU A 88 7.74 24.35 -2.90
N LEU A 89 8.03 24.23 -1.61
CA LEU A 89 8.91 23.18 -1.11
C LEU A 89 8.32 21.79 -1.40
N MET A 90 7.03 21.57 -1.11
CA MET A 90 6.37 20.28 -1.38
C MET A 90 6.38 19.93 -2.85
N LYS A 91 6.09 20.89 -3.73
CA LYS A 91 6.15 20.72 -5.18
C LYS A 91 7.56 20.35 -5.66
N ARG A 92 8.58 21.07 -5.17
CA ARG A 92 9.98 20.81 -5.51
C ARG A 92 10.43 19.42 -5.07
N LEU A 93 10.05 18.98 -3.86
CA LEU A 93 10.39 17.64 -3.36
C LEU A 93 9.74 16.54 -4.22
N ARG A 94 8.48 16.70 -4.59
CA ARG A 94 7.80 15.75 -5.50
C ARG A 94 8.51 15.69 -6.86
N THR A 95 8.74 16.83 -7.48
CA THR A 95 9.43 16.89 -8.79
C THR A 95 10.82 16.23 -8.74
N GLN A 96 11.59 16.49 -7.66
CA GLN A 96 12.91 15.88 -7.50
C GLN A 96 12.81 14.36 -7.31
N PHE A 97 11.85 13.90 -6.53
CA PHE A 97 11.61 12.46 -6.33
C PHE A 97 11.22 11.77 -7.64
N ASP A 98 10.27 12.33 -8.38
CA ASP A 98 9.80 11.79 -9.66
C ASP A 98 10.94 11.75 -10.69
N PHE A 99 11.76 12.81 -10.74
CA PHE A 99 12.95 12.84 -11.58
C PHE A 99 13.94 11.74 -11.24
N ASN A 100 14.28 11.58 -9.96
CA ASN A 100 15.19 10.51 -9.49
C ASN A 100 14.64 9.12 -9.83
N LEU A 101 13.33 8.89 -9.64
CA LEU A 101 12.67 7.63 -10.02
C LEU A 101 12.76 7.38 -11.53
N SER A 102 12.59 8.43 -12.35
CA SER A 102 12.67 8.30 -13.81
C SER A 102 14.07 7.88 -14.27
N ILE A 103 15.11 8.46 -13.67
CA ILE A 103 16.51 8.07 -13.92
C ILE A 103 16.72 6.62 -13.50
N PHE A 104 16.34 6.26 -12.26
CA PHE A 104 16.54 4.92 -11.75
C PHE A 104 15.82 3.86 -12.59
N LYS A 105 14.58 4.16 -13.01
CA LYS A 105 13.82 3.29 -13.91
C LYS A 105 14.53 3.08 -15.27
N LYS A 106 15.15 4.16 -15.81
CA LYS A 106 15.93 4.07 -17.06
C LYS A 106 17.18 3.19 -16.88
N GLU A 107 17.91 3.38 -15.79
CA GLU A 107 19.11 2.58 -15.48
C GLU A 107 18.76 1.09 -15.26
N ILE A 108 17.69 0.81 -14.48
CA ILE A 108 17.22 -0.57 -14.30
C ILE A 108 16.89 -1.19 -15.66
N LYS A 109 16.14 -0.48 -16.53
CA LYS A 109 15.77 -1.00 -17.84
C LYS A 109 16.98 -1.27 -18.74
N ALA A 110 18.05 -0.51 -18.60
CA ALA A 110 19.28 -0.70 -19.37
C ALA A 110 20.08 -1.96 -18.96
N VAL A 111 19.95 -2.39 -17.70
CA VAL A 111 20.67 -3.55 -17.15
C VAL A 111 19.79 -4.78 -16.94
N SER A 112 18.47 -4.62 -16.90
CA SER A 112 17.57 -5.76 -16.80
C SER A 112 17.54 -6.50 -18.13
N GLN A 113 18.09 -7.69 -18.16
CA GLN A 113 17.69 -8.71 -19.15
C GLN A 113 16.23 -9.02 -18.89
N GLU A 114 15.47 -9.47 -19.91
CA GLU A 114 14.12 -10.02 -19.75
C GLU A 114 14.19 -11.27 -18.87
N ALA A 115 14.37 -11.07 -17.58
CA ALA A 115 14.33 -12.15 -16.63
C ALA A 115 12.86 -12.54 -16.46
N SER A 116 12.53 -13.75 -16.91
CA SER A 116 11.32 -14.42 -16.46
C SER A 116 11.40 -14.50 -14.94
N TYR A 117 10.60 -13.69 -14.24
CA TYR A 117 10.56 -13.67 -12.78
C TYR A 117 9.79 -14.89 -12.29
N GLU A 118 10.42 -16.06 -12.33
CA GLU A 118 9.85 -17.34 -11.87
C GLU A 118 9.97 -17.54 -10.35
N TYR A 119 10.44 -16.51 -9.63
CA TYR A 119 10.65 -16.60 -8.20
C TYR A 119 9.34 -16.40 -7.42
N ILE A 120 9.32 -16.96 -6.22
CA ILE A 120 8.25 -16.73 -5.23
C ILE A 120 8.83 -15.83 -4.16
N TRP A 121 8.20 -14.68 -3.93
CA TRP A 121 8.53 -13.77 -2.85
C TRP A 121 7.58 -13.97 -1.69
N PHE A 122 8.10 -13.78 -0.48
CA PHE A 122 7.30 -13.80 0.74
C PHE A 122 7.03 -12.37 1.22
N ILE A 123 5.78 -12.02 1.35
CA ILE A 123 5.34 -10.77 1.98
C ILE A 123 4.89 -11.10 3.39
N ARG A 124 5.43 -10.40 4.39
CA ARG A 124 5.06 -10.52 5.79
C ARG A 124 4.42 -9.23 6.28
N GLY A 125 3.57 -9.35 7.30
CA GLY A 125 2.81 -8.23 7.84
C GLY A 125 1.44 -8.08 7.16
N TYR A 126 0.39 -8.23 7.96
CA TYR A 126 -0.99 -8.17 7.46
C TYR A 126 -1.25 -6.93 6.61
N LEU A 127 -0.80 -5.74 7.08
CA LEU A 127 -0.98 -4.48 6.35
C LEU A 127 -0.21 -4.43 5.02
N GLU A 128 0.99 -5.01 4.97
CA GLU A 128 1.79 -5.04 3.74
C GLU A 128 1.17 -5.98 2.70
N VAL A 129 0.60 -7.11 3.15
CA VAL A 129 -0.17 -8.02 2.29
C VAL A 129 -1.42 -7.32 1.75
N MET A 130 -2.18 -6.60 2.60
CA MET A 130 -3.37 -5.85 2.15
C MET A 130 -3.00 -4.74 1.16
N LYS A 131 -1.88 -4.04 1.33
CA LYS A 131 -1.40 -3.05 0.35
C LYS A 131 -1.09 -3.70 -0.99
N LYS A 132 -0.36 -4.82 -0.99
CA LYS A 132 -0.03 -5.55 -2.22
C LYS A 132 -1.28 -6.08 -2.91
N ALA A 133 -2.23 -6.62 -2.15
CA ALA A 133 -3.53 -7.05 -2.64
C ALA A 133 -4.29 -5.91 -3.33
N GLY A 134 -4.39 -4.75 -2.67
CA GLY A 134 -5.00 -3.56 -3.25
C GLY A 134 -4.30 -3.08 -4.52
N GLU A 135 -2.97 -3.12 -4.58
CA GLU A 135 -2.20 -2.81 -5.80
C GLU A 135 -2.56 -3.75 -6.95
N MET A 136 -2.61 -5.07 -6.71
CA MET A 136 -2.98 -6.07 -7.71
C MET A 136 -4.40 -5.85 -8.21
N ILE A 137 -5.37 -5.65 -7.30
CA ILE A 137 -6.78 -5.40 -7.66
C ILE A 137 -6.92 -4.12 -8.49
N ARG A 138 -6.25 -3.03 -8.11
CA ARG A 138 -6.30 -1.75 -8.85
C ARG A 138 -5.65 -1.85 -10.23
N SER A 139 -4.64 -2.68 -10.39
CA SER A 139 -3.93 -2.89 -11.66
C SER A 139 -4.55 -3.97 -12.55
N ALA A 140 -5.53 -4.71 -12.07
CA ALA A 140 -6.24 -5.72 -12.86
C ALA A 140 -7.02 -5.09 -14.02
N HIS A 141 -6.95 -5.76 -15.18
CA HIS A 141 -7.59 -5.33 -16.43
C HIS A 141 -8.63 -6.31 -16.97
N GLU A 142 -8.47 -7.60 -16.74
CA GLU A 142 -9.30 -8.65 -17.34
C GLU A 142 -10.08 -9.42 -16.28
N GLU A 143 -9.36 -10.06 -15.34
CA GLU A 143 -9.99 -10.95 -14.38
C GLU A 143 -9.31 -10.96 -13.01
N LEU A 144 -10.13 -11.24 -11.98
CA LEU A 144 -9.67 -11.52 -10.63
C LEU A 144 -10.33 -12.82 -10.13
N TYR A 145 -9.50 -13.77 -9.67
CA TYR A 145 -9.93 -14.85 -8.80
C TYR A 145 -9.60 -14.51 -7.36
N VAL A 146 -10.58 -14.55 -6.48
CA VAL A 146 -10.47 -14.06 -5.11
C VAL A 146 -11.11 -15.05 -4.13
N ARG A 147 -10.36 -15.43 -3.08
CA ARG A 147 -10.87 -16.19 -1.94
C ARG A 147 -10.47 -15.50 -0.65
N LEU A 148 -11.44 -14.91 0.05
CA LEU A 148 -11.19 -14.08 1.22
C LEU A 148 -12.15 -14.36 2.35
N PHE A 149 -11.64 -14.27 3.57
CA PHE A 149 -12.43 -14.16 4.79
C PHE A 149 -12.96 -12.73 4.98
N PRO A 150 -14.04 -12.53 5.77
CA PRO A 150 -14.73 -11.24 5.92
C PRO A 150 -13.80 -10.07 6.23
N LYS A 151 -12.88 -10.22 7.20
CA LYS A 151 -11.93 -9.17 7.61
C LYS A 151 -11.09 -8.62 6.42
N ALA A 152 -10.60 -9.49 5.57
CA ALA A 152 -9.82 -9.08 4.40
C ALA A 152 -10.72 -8.51 3.31
N GLY A 153 -11.90 -9.10 3.12
CA GLY A 153 -12.91 -8.63 2.17
C GLY A 153 -13.35 -7.19 2.46
N GLU A 154 -13.62 -6.85 3.72
CA GLU A 154 -13.99 -5.49 4.14
C GLU A 154 -12.90 -4.46 3.81
N ILE A 155 -11.63 -4.80 4.06
CA ILE A 155 -10.50 -3.90 3.76
C ILE A 155 -10.35 -3.67 2.25
N LEU A 156 -10.58 -4.69 1.44
CA LEU A 156 -10.39 -4.66 -0.02
C LEU A 156 -11.69 -4.32 -0.78
N GLU A 157 -12.82 -4.13 -0.07
CA GLU A 157 -14.14 -3.89 -0.65
C GLU A 157 -14.12 -2.80 -1.72
N LYS A 158 -13.57 -1.64 -1.37
CA LYS A 158 -13.52 -0.50 -2.27
C LYS A 158 -12.73 -0.81 -3.55
N ASP A 159 -11.55 -1.40 -3.40
CA ASP A 159 -10.68 -1.72 -4.55
C ASP A 159 -11.35 -2.76 -5.46
N LEU A 160 -12.07 -3.75 -4.89
CA LEU A 160 -12.82 -4.77 -5.63
C LEU A 160 -14.02 -4.16 -6.38
N LYS A 161 -14.80 -3.30 -5.74
CA LYS A 161 -15.92 -2.61 -6.39
C LYS A 161 -15.47 -1.64 -7.49
N ASP A 162 -14.36 -0.95 -7.27
CA ASP A 162 -13.75 -0.09 -8.29
C ASP A 162 -13.23 -0.92 -9.48
N ALA A 163 -12.69 -2.13 -9.24
CA ALA A 163 -12.30 -3.06 -10.31
C ALA A 163 -13.50 -3.57 -11.11
N GLU A 164 -14.58 -4.00 -10.44
CA GLU A 164 -15.84 -4.39 -11.07
C GLU A 164 -16.39 -3.26 -11.94
N ALA A 165 -16.40 -2.02 -11.46
CA ALA A 165 -16.86 -0.85 -12.20
C ALA A 165 -15.98 -0.55 -13.44
N ARG A 166 -14.71 -0.95 -13.46
CA ARG A 166 -13.84 -0.89 -14.64
C ARG A 166 -14.11 -2.01 -15.65
N GLY A 167 -14.97 -2.97 -15.34
CA GLY A 167 -15.28 -4.11 -16.20
C GLY A 167 -14.41 -5.35 -15.96
N VAL A 168 -13.61 -5.36 -14.88
CA VAL A 168 -12.82 -6.53 -14.49
C VAL A 168 -13.76 -7.65 -14.03
N GLY A 169 -13.63 -8.82 -14.60
CA GLY A 169 -14.43 -9.99 -14.22
C GLY A 169 -13.98 -10.56 -12.88
N ILE A 170 -14.84 -10.50 -11.85
CA ILE A 170 -14.50 -11.00 -10.51
C ILE A 170 -15.13 -12.37 -10.29
N ARG A 171 -14.31 -13.38 -9.91
CA ARG A 171 -14.71 -14.70 -9.44
C ARG A 171 -14.41 -14.76 -7.96
N TYR A 172 -15.44 -14.69 -7.14
CA TYR A 172 -15.30 -14.51 -5.71
C TYR A 172 -15.75 -15.73 -4.91
N ILE A 173 -14.90 -16.23 -4.05
CA ILE A 173 -15.19 -17.28 -3.09
C ILE A 173 -15.19 -16.64 -1.70
N ALA A 174 -16.38 -16.47 -1.14
CA ALA A 174 -16.56 -15.92 0.20
C ALA A 174 -16.28 -17.01 1.25
N MET A 175 -15.35 -16.76 2.15
CA MET A 175 -15.04 -17.66 3.26
C MET A 175 -15.88 -17.27 4.50
N GLY A 176 -17.20 -17.45 4.38
CA GLY A 176 -18.20 -17.09 5.38
C GLY A 176 -19.17 -16.02 4.89
N ASP A 177 -19.99 -15.52 5.80
CA ASP A 177 -21.00 -14.50 5.49
C ASP A 177 -20.33 -13.15 5.21
N MET A 178 -20.55 -12.66 3.99
CA MET A 178 -19.92 -11.43 3.50
C MET A 178 -20.97 -10.51 2.88
N PRO A 179 -20.93 -9.19 3.16
CA PRO A 179 -21.86 -8.23 2.59
C PRO A 179 -21.63 -7.98 1.09
N LEU A 180 -20.42 -8.30 0.58
CA LEU A 180 -20.07 -8.12 -0.82
C LEU A 180 -20.78 -9.14 -1.70
N THR A 181 -21.32 -8.67 -2.81
CA THR A 181 -21.94 -9.51 -3.85
C THR A 181 -21.33 -9.18 -5.20
N PHE A 182 -20.87 -10.23 -5.90
CA PHE A 182 -20.36 -10.16 -7.26
C PHE A 182 -21.17 -11.09 -8.17
N ASP A 183 -21.14 -10.84 -9.47
CA ASP A 183 -21.91 -11.62 -10.45
C ASP A 183 -21.53 -13.11 -10.44
N ILE A 184 -20.24 -13.43 -10.30
CA ILE A 184 -19.73 -14.79 -10.16
C ILE A 184 -19.20 -14.96 -8.74
N GLN A 185 -20.09 -15.35 -7.83
CA GLN A 185 -19.76 -15.55 -6.41
C GLN A 185 -20.41 -16.80 -5.86
N VAL A 186 -19.65 -17.50 -5.01
CA VAL A 186 -20.14 -18.59 -4.14
C VAL A 186 -19.64 -18.38 -2.72
N VAL A 187 -20.35 -18.97 -1.76
CA VAL A 187 -19.85 -19.09 -0.38
C VAL A 187 -19.20 -20.46 -0.24
N HIS A 188 -17.96 -20.51 0.28
CA HIS A 188 -17.30 -21.80 0.52
C HIS A 188 -18.12 -22.66 1.47
N PRO A 189 -18.36 -23.94 1.13
CA PRO A 189 -19.28 -24.79 1.92
C PRO A 189 -18.87 -24.97 3.38
N GLU A 190 -17.57 -25.11 3.62
CA GLU A 190 -17.00 -25.47 4.92
C GLU A 190 -15.78 -24.59 5.27
N PRO A 191 -15.96 -23.27 5.49
CA PRO A 191 -14.84 -22.36 5.70
C PRO A 191 -14.09 -22.66 7.02
N GLU A 192 -14.78 -23.10 8.07
CA GLU A 192 -14.17 -23.45 9.35
C GLU A 192 -13.38 -24.75 9.25
N SER A 193 -13.95 -25.80 8.64
CA SER A 193 -13.25 -27.07 8.42
C SER A 193 -11.99 -26.90 7.58
N LEU A 194 -12.04 -26.04 6.56
CA LEU A 194 -10.85 -25.71 5.78
C LEU A 194 -9.81 -24.99 6.64
N THR A 195 -10.23 -24.02 7.46
CA THR A 195 -9.34 -23.28 8.39
C THR A 195 -8.60 -24.24 9.33
N ASP A 196 -9.31 -25.19 9.92
CA ASP A 196 -8.74 -26.21 10.82
C ASP A 196 -7.76 -27.13 10.08
N THR A 197 -8.12 -27.55 8.87
CA THR A 197 -7.30 -28.47 8.04
C THR A 197 -5.99 -27.84 7.62
N ILE A 198 -5.99 -26.58 7.21
CA ILE A 198 -4.79 -25.88 6.70
C ILE A 198 -4.03 -25.10 7.78
N GLY A 199 -4.57 -25.06 9.02
CA GLY A 199 -3.96 -24.36 10.14
C GLY A 199 -4.08 -22.84 10.13
N GLY A 200 -5.08 -22.28 9.42
CA GLY A 200 -5.30 -20.84 9.36
C GLY A 200 -6.26 -20.39 8.27
N ARG A 201 -6.38 -19.09 8.10
CA ARG A 201 -7.27 -18.50 7.11
C ARG A 201 -6.58 -18.34 5.75
N SER A 202 -7.09 -19.01 4.74
CA SER A 202 -6.61 -18.84 3.37
C SER A 202 -6.81 -17.39 2.88
N PHE A 203 -5.86 -16.95 2.07
CA PHE A 203 -5.88 -15.65 1.43
C PHE A 203 -5.36 -15.80 0.02
N ASP A 204 -6.22 -15.62 -0.98
CA ASP A 204 -5.88 -15.89 -2.37
C ASP A 204 -6.43 -14.79 -3.28
N ILE A 205 -5.54 -14.19 -4.06
CA ILE A 205 -5.86 -13.24 -5.12
C ILE A 205 -4.99 -13.57 -6.33
N ILE A 206 -5.63 -13.81 -7.47
CA ILE A 206 -4.96 -14.05 -8.75
C ILE A 206 -5.48 -13.01 -9.73
N SER A 207 -4.59 -12.29 -10.37
CA SER A 207 -4.90 -11.20 -11.29
C SER A 207 -4.41 -11.52 -12.69
N ASP A 208 -5.31 -11.42 -13.68
CA ASP A 208 -5.05 -11.45 -15.13
C ASP A 208 -4.23 -12.66 -15.60
N LYS A 209 -4.29 -13.79 -14.90
CA LYS A 209 -3.43 -14.98 -15.12
C LYS A 209 -1.92 -14.64 -15.10
N ALA A 210 -1.55 -13.50 -14.56
CA ALA A 210 -0.19 -12.95 -14.62
C ALA A 210 0.47 -12.79 -13.25
N GLU A 211 -0.31 -12.74 -12.17
CA GLU A 211 0.19 -12.48 -10.82
C GLU A 211 -0.69 -13.19 -9.78
N ALA A 212 -0.05 -13.82 -8.78
CA ALA A 212 -0.74 -14.47 -7.68
C ALA A 212 -0.20 -13.99 -6.32
N LEU A 213 -1.11 -13.78 -5.37
CA LEU A 213 -0.83 -13.49 -3.98
C LEU A 213 -1.64 -14.47 -3.14
N VAL A 214 -0.98 -15.52 -2.64
CA VAL A 214 -1.66 -16.66 -2.02
C VAL A 214 -0.93 -17.14 -0.77
N GLY A 215 -1.68 -17.56 0.24
CA GLY A 215 -1.12 -18.10 1.47
C GLY A 215 -2.14 -18.29 2.58
N ILE A 216 -1.63 -18.43 3.77
CA ILE A 216 -2.41 -18.72 4.97
C ILE A 216 -2.02 -17.72 6.06
N PHE A 217 -2.99 -17.04 6.62
CA PHE A 217 -2.82 -16.26 7.84
C PHE A 217 -3.07 -17.17 9.05
N GLU A 218 -2.01 -17.47 9.79
CA GLU A 218 -2.11 -18.19 11.05
C GLU A 218 -2.77 -17.31 12.12
N PRO A 219 -3.79 -17.79 12.86
CA PRO A 219 -4.63 -16.94 13.73
C PRO A 219 -3.85 -16.15 14.79
N GLU A 220 -2.79 -16.73 15.36
CA GLU A 220 -1.98 -16.09 16.40
C GLU A 220 -0.77 -15.32 15.83
N ASN A 221 -0.51 -15.45 14.52
CA ASN A 221 0.71 -15.00 13.86
C ASN A 221 0.44 -14.24 12.56
N GLU A 222 -0.69 -13.56 12.44
CA GLU A 222 -1.08 -12.85 11.19
C GLU A 222 0.03 -11.92 10.67
N ASP A 223 0.72 -11.21 11.59
CA ASP A 223 1.75 -10.23 11.21
C ASP A 223 3.07 -10.85 10.73
N ILE A 224 3.28 -12.14 10.99
CA ILE A 224 4.50 -12.86 10.57
C ILE A 224 4.22 -13.95 9.54
N SER A 225 2.96 -14.27 9.30
CA SER A 225 2.55 -15.26 8.30
C SER A 225 3.07 -14.88 6.92
N PRO A 226 3.84 -15.75 6.24
CA PRO A 226 4.37 -15.47 4.92
C PRO A 226 3.29 -15.71 3.85
N ILE A 227 2.89 -14.67 3.14
CA ILE A 227 2.03 -14.78 1.96
C ILE A 227 2.89 -14.75 0.70
N ASN A 228 2.68 -15.71 -0.18
CA ASN A 228 3.44 -15.89 -1.40
C ASN A 228 2.95 -14.92 -2.47
N TRP A 229 3.87 -14.13 -3.01
CA TRP A 229 3.62 -13.33 -4.21
C TRP A 229 4.51 -13.83 -5.34
N THR A 230 3.93 -14.05 -6.52
CA THR A 230 4.69 -14.59 -7.66
C THR A 230 4.06 -14.22 -9.00
N ARG A 231 4.91 -14.27 -10.05
CA ARG A 231 4.56 -14.24 -11.46
C ARG A 231 4.93 -15.56 -12.16
N ASN A 232 5.25 -16.59 -11.39
CA ASN A 232 5.53 -17.92 -11.94
C ASN A 232 4.26 -18.52 -12.54
N LYS A 233 4.30 -18.81 -13.85
CA LYS A 233 3.13 -19.29 -14.61
C LYS A 233 2.55 -20.59 -14.06
N LEU A 234 3.40 -21.55 -13.69
CA LEU A 234 2.92 -22.84 -13.17
C LEU A 234 2.21 -22.65 -11.83
N PHE A 235 2.79 -21.84 -10.95
CA PHE A 235 2.19 -21.55 -9.64
C PHE A 235 0.83 -20.84 -9.79
N ILE A 236 0.75 -19.83 -10.66
CA ILE A 236 -0.47 -19.09 -10.95
C ILE A 236 -1.56 -20.03 -11.49
N THR A 237 -1.22 -20.88 -12.45
CA THR A 237 -2.15 -21.87 -13.01
C THR A 237 -2.67 -22.81 -11.93
N SER A 238 -1.77 -23.38 -11.11
CA SER A 238 -2.17 -24.28 -10.02
C SER A 238 -3.03 -23.59 -8.96
N ALA A 239 -2.71 -22.35 -8.59
CA ALA A 239 -3.48 -21.59 -7.65
C ALA A 239 -4.89 -21.24 -8.20
N ARG A 240 -4.97 -20.85 -9.48
CA ARG A 240 -6.25 -20.59 -10.15
C ARG A 240 -7.12 -21.86 -10.22
N ASP A 241 -6.54 -22.99 -10.58
CA ASP A 241 -7.26 -24.27 -10.60
C ASP A 241 -7.76 -24.66 -9.20
N SER A 242 -6.97 -24.44 -8.16
CA SER A 242 -7.42 -24.65 -6.77
C SER A 242 -8.69 -23.84 -6.47
N LEU A 243 -8.75 -22.58 -6.87
CA LEU A 243 -9.94 -21.74 -6.66
C LEU A 243 -11.12 -22.19 -7.53
N ARG A 244 -10.87 -22.66 -8.76
CA ARG A 244 -11.95 -23.24 -9.58
C ARG A 244 -12.53 -24.51 -8.95
N HIS A 245 -11.71 -25.33 -8.28
CA HIS A 245 -12.21 -26.49 -7.54
C HIS A 245 -13.13 -26.11 -6.38
N ASP A 246 -12.94 -24.99 -5.71
CA ASP A 246 -13.84 -24.53 -4.65
C ASP A 246 -15.23 -24.18 -5.21
N PHE A 247 -15.34 -23.63 -6.42
CA PHE A 247 -16.63 -23.47 -7.10
C PHE A 247 -17.29 -24.84 -7.34
N TYR A 248 -16.54 -25.82 -7.84
CA TYR A 248 -17.10 -27.18 -8.04
C TYR A 248 -17.46 -27.83 -6.70
N HIS A 249 -16.67 -27.63 -5.64
CA HIS A 249 -16.99 -28.14 -4.31
C HIS A 249 -18.33 -27.58 -3.81
N TYR A 250 -18.58 -26.29 -3.97
CA TYR A 250 -19.89 -25.67 -3.66
C TYR A 250 -21.05 -26.37 -4.35
N PHE A 251 -20.96 -26.64 -5.67
CA PHE A 251 -22.03 -27.29 -6.41
C PHE A 251 -22.18 -28.78 -6.01
N LEU A 252 -21.08 -29.48 -5.81
CA LEU A 252 -21.11 -30.89 -5.38
C LEU A 252 -21.74 -31.04 -4.01
N GLN A 253 -21.36 -30.23 -3.03
CA GLN A 253 -21.98 -30.24 -1.70
C GLN A 253 -23.48 -29.97 -1.80
N LYS A 254 -23.88 -28.95 -2.56
CA LYS A 254 -25.28 -28.58 -2.71
C LYS A 254 -26.12 -29.75 -3.26
N VAL A 255 -25.61 -30.45 -4.27
CA VAL A 255 -26.33 -31.54 -4.94
C VAL A 255 -26.25 -32.86 -4.15
N TYR A 256 -25.05 -33.24 -3.71
CA TYR A 256 -24.82 -34.58 -3.13
C TYR A 256 -25.01 -34.66 -1.63
N ASP A 257 -24.59 -33.64 -0.88
CA ASP A 257 -24.67 -33.65 0.58
C ASP A 257 -26.00 -33.06 1.06
N LEU A 258 -26.35 -31.88 0.56
CA LEU A 258 -27.58 -31.18 0.95
C LEU A 258 -28.84 -31.65 0.17
N LYS A 259 -28.66 -32.47 -0.88
CA LYS A 259 -29.77 -32.97 -1.74
C LYS A 259 -30.64 -31.84 -2.31
N GLN A 260 -30.03 -30.67 -2.58
CA GLN A 260 -30.71 -29.52 -3.14
C GLN A 260 -30.59 -29.50 -4.67
N GLN A 261 -31.60 -28.91 -5.34
CA GLN A 261 -31.45 -28.58 -6.74
C GLN A 261 -30.69 -27.29 -6.95
N LEU A 262 -29.85 -27.25 -7.99
CA LEU A 262 -29.18 -26.02 -8.39
C LEU A 262 -30.19 -24.99 -8.87
N THR A 263 -30.12 -23.78 -8.36
CA THR A 263 -30.89 -22.64 -8.86
C THR A 263 -30.44 -22.24 -10.28
N GLU A 264 -31.20 -21.42 -10.97
CA GLU A 264 -30.80 -20.90 -12.27
C GLU A 264 -29.48 -20.08 -12.18
N ASN A 265 -29.28 -19.35 -11.08
CA ASN A 265 -28.04 -18.66 -10.85
C ASN A 265 -26.86 -19.62 -10.61
N ASP A 266 -27.06 -20.69 -9.84
CA ASP A 266 -26.04 -21.73 -9.67
C ASP A 266 -25.63 -22.35 -11.01
N LYS A 267 -26.59 -22.68 -11.87
CA LYS A 267 -26.33 -23.22 -13.20
C LYS A 267 -25.55 -22.24 -14.07
N ARG A 268 -25.92 -20.97 -14.04
CA ARG A 268 -25.21 -19.91 -14.76
C ARG A 268 -23.76 -19.80 -14.31
N ILE A 269 -23.51 -19.75 -13.01
CA ILE A 269 -22.14 -19.70 -12.45
C ILE A 269 -21.37 -20.97 -12.82
N TYR A 270 -22.00 -22.16 -12.73
CA TYR A 270 -21.37 -23.43 -13.08
C TYR A 270 -20.93 -23.45 -14.55
N GLU A 271 -21.79 -23.11 -15.49
CA GLU A 271 -21.45 -23.07 -16.92
C GLU A 271 -20.38 -22.02 -17.22
N PHE A 272 -20.42 -20.88 -16.52
CA PHE A 272 -19.38 -19.85 -16.61
C PHE A 272 -18.01 -20.40 -16.18
N ILE A 273 -17.89 -20.94 -14.96
CA ILE A 273 -16.63 -21.49 -14.43
C ILE A 273 -16.11 -22.66 -15.27
N LYS A 274 -17.01 -23.47 -15.84
CA LYS A 274 -16.64 -24.58 -16.72
C LYS A 274 -16.00 -24.13 -18.03
N SER A 275 -16.44 -22.99 -18.56
CA SER A 275 -15.93 -22.39 -19.80
C SER A 275 -14.81 -21.39 -19.61
N ASP A 276 -14.46 -21.07 -18.36
CA ASP A 276 -13.46 -20.05 -17.99
C ASP A 276 -12.06 -20.69 -17.97
N ASP A 277 -11.41 -20.75 -19.13
CA ASP A 277 -10.07 -21.35 -19.34
C ASP A 277 -8.92 -20.37 -19.02
#